data_a6ca3915739d7f9dfc04c244e85f1d94
#
_entry.id   a6ca3915739d7f9dfc04c244e85f1d94
#
_cell.length_a   1.000
_cell.length_b   1.000
_cell.length_c   1.000
_cell.angle_alpha   90.00
_cell.angle_beta   90.00
_cell.angle_gamma   90.00
#
_symmetry.space_group_name_H-M   'P 1'
#
loop_
_entity.id
_entity.type
_entity.pdbx_description
1 polymer ?
#
loop_
_entity_poly.entity_id
_entity_poly.type
_entity_poly.pdbx_seq_one_letter_code
_entity_poly.pdbx_strand_id
1 'polypeptide(L)'
;DEWLAQIGPRVLWIIEEMGPNLLRLLEDMREDFKGLDLQRSEAAIRKYVSKLIADHLDGHPWLDRLGQPLMPPFKLTTAGGKGGADTCEWPPRTWEQVTNLCVTLQAAHLFIALLLSAGRIGEIATLSRDCVKIGRDGKSHLRGFTYKLADSLFGDARTWPAPDILGQCFGQQARLASAWDWLPNALVDDLPQAPRFGNDLWVSIGVAGRAGSDPRLNISSALQSFARRLDMNPMPGGKNAHPHRFRKTIGRLAGVALFNSPLVLKRLFGHKSIEMTLHYILCDPGVREEAEKVLRELRIMHCAEVLEEIHQAMNDGTALPAHGGGGPARLITAVRNEDAKLNESGRVWNEGSAYDLALLLTMQGQGWRLIKSNIVCSKAPGEDGLCQKKRSKGEPNTANCQPQCDNLIVFARRRRDVEQSIEQYLDIARQARDDGQLLVLAATLDNAQDEWVNFPDLAAKYHADYEVQALFALCEEAESVEEFA
;
A
#
# COMPACT_ATOMS: atom_id res chain seq x y z
N ASP A 1 16.58 -8.43 0.28
CA ASP A 1 17.47 -7.29 0.55
C ASP A 1 18.81 -7.44 -0.19
N GLU A 2 19.49 -8.59 -0.07
CA GLU A 2 20.78 -8.86 -0.71
C GLU A 2 20.73 -8.62 -2.24
N TRP A 3 19.71 -9.14 -2.92
CA TRP A 3 19.54 -8.91 -4.36
C TRP A 3 19.38 -7.42 -4.71
N LEU A 4 18.66 -6.66 -3.87
CA LEU A 4 18.51 -5.21 -4.08
C LEU A 4 19.82 -4.47 -3.84
N ALA A 5 20.60 -4.88 -2.85
CA ALA A 5 21.92 -4.33 -2.57
C ALA A 5 22.92 -4.59 -3.72
N GLN A 6 22.79 -5.71 -4.42
CA GLN A 6 23.62 -6.05 -5.58
C GLN A 6 23.19 -5.33 -6.86
N ILE A 7 21.87 -5.21 -7.12
CA ILE A 7 21.37 -4.58 -8.35
C ILE A 7 21.46 -3.05 -8.31
N GLY A 8 21.29 -2.45 -7.14
CA GLY A 8 21.28 -0.99 -6.98
C GLY A 8 22.51 -0.30 -7.57
N PRO A 9 23.74 -0.65 -7.17
CA PRO A 9 24.96 -0.05 -7.75
C PRO A 9 25.09 -0.24 -9.26
N ARG A 10 24.63 -1.38 -9.80
CA ARG A 10 24.64 -1.65 -11.25
C ARG A 10 23.67 -0.73 -11.99
N VAL A 11 22.48 -0.54 -11.45
CA VAL A 11 21.46 0.38 -11.99
C VAL A 11 21.98 1.82 -11.99
N LEU A 12 22.58 2.27 -10.89
CA LEU A 12 23.13 3.60 -10.78
C LEU A 12 24.26 3.81 -11.79
N TRP A 13 25.20 2.87 -11.93
CA TRP A 13 26.25 2.94 -12.93
C TRP A 13 25.68 3.06 -14.38
N ILE A 14 24.64 2.28 -14.69
CA ILE A 14 23.99 2.37 -16.01
C ILE A 14 23.43 3.77 -16.26
N ILE A 15 22.78 4.38 -15.27
CA ILE A 15 22.13 5.68 -15.40
C ILE A 15 23.15 6.81 -15.41
N GLU A 16 24.13 6.74 -14.52
CA GLU A 16 25.03 7.86 -14.24
C GLU A 16 26.28 7.88 -15.12
N GLU A 17 26.75 6.71 -15.56
CA GLU A 17 27.97 6.59 -16.34
C GLU A 17 27.68 6.18 -17.79
N MET A 18 26.99 5.06 -18.00
CA MET A 18 26.70 4.58 -19.36
C MET A 18 25.68 5.46 -20.09
N GLY A 19 24.63 5.87 -19.41
CA GLY A 19 23.49 6.60 -19.99
C GLY A 19 23.89 7.89 -20.71
N PRO A 20 24.65 8.81 -20.11
CA PRO A 20 25.10 10.04 -20.76
C PRO A 20 25.90 9.80 -22.04
N ASN A 21 26.83 8.82 -22.02
CA ASN A 21 27.63 8.46 -23.18
C ASN A 21 26.80 7.86 -24.33
N LEU A 22 25.86 6.96 -23.98
CA LEU A 22 24.95 6.33 -24.93
C LEU A 22 23.99 7.35 -25.56
N LEU A 23 23.42 8.26 -24.75
CA LEU A 23 22.50 9.28 -25.26
C LEU A 23 23.20 10.26 -26.19
N ARG A 24 24.43 10.68 -25.85
CA ARG A 24 25.23 11.50 -26.74
C ARG A 24 25.47 10.81 -28.10
N LEU A 25 25.90 9.55 -28.11
CA LEU A 25 26.06 8.76 -29.34
C LEU A 25 24.78 8.77 -30.18
N LEU A 26 23.60 8.53 -29.58
CA LEU A 26 22.33 8.50 -30.30
C LEU A 26 21.95 9.88 -30.87
N GLU A 27 22.20 10.96 -30.13
CA GLU A 27 21.92 12.33 -30.56
C GLU A 27 22.81 12.74 -31.73
N ASP A 28 24.08 12.42 -31.68
CA ASP A 28 25.04 12.69 -32.75
C ASP A 28 24.69 11.88 -34.01
N MET A 29 24.42 10.59 -33.88
CA MET A 29 24.00 9.74 -34.99
C MET A 29 22.67 10.21 -35.66
N ARG A 30 21.81 10.92 -34.94
CA ARG A 30 20.55 11.46 -35.50
C ARG A 30 20.79 12.39 -36.68
N GLU A 31 21.83 13.22 -36.63
CA GLU A 31 22.16 14.14 -37.71
C GLU A 31 22.70 13.38 -38.94
N ASP A 32 23.52 12.36 -38.71
CA ASP A 32 24.04 11.50 -39.78
C ASP A 32 22.94 10.72 -40.50
N PHE A 33 21.88 10.34 -39.79
CA PHE A 33 20.74 9.62 -40.37
C PHE A 33 19.85 10.49 -41.24
N LYS A 34 19.83 11.81 -41.09
CA LYS A 34 19.04 12.72 -41.94
C LYS A 34 19.47 12.68 -43.39
N GLY A 35 20.71 12.30 -43.68
CA GLY A 35 21.26 12.18 -45.02
C GLY A 35 21.31 10.75 -45.56
N LEU A 36 20.71 9.78 -44.88
CA LEU A 36 20.82 8.37 -45.27
C LEU A 36 19.93 8.05 -46.45
N ASP A 37 20.52 7.44 -47.50
CA ASP A 37 19.74 6.88 -48.61
C ASP A 37 19.14 5.54 -48.20
N LEU A 38 17.83 5.57 -47.88
CA LEU A 38 17.06 4.41 -47.42
C LEU A 38 16.72 3.41 -48.54
N GLN A 39 17.08 3.70 -49.81
CA GLN A 39 16.87 2.76 -50.92
C GLN A 39 17.94 1.64 -50.93
N ARG A 40 18.93 1.70 -50.01
CA ARG A 40 19.94 0.64 -49.84
C ARG A 40 19.38 -0.62 -49.19
N SER A 41 19.99 -1.76 -49.47
CA SER A 41 19.64 -3.00 -48.82
C SER A 41 19.88 -2.91 -47.30
N GLU A 42 19.08 -3.63 -46.51
CA GLU A 42 19.22 -3.71 -45.06
C GLU A 42 20.66 -4.00 -44.59
N ALA A 43 21.32 -4.94 -45.24
CA ALA A 43 22.71 -5.29 -44.95
C ALA A 43 23.67 -4.11 -45.16
N ALA A 44 23.48 -3.34 -46.23
CA ALA A 44 24.30 -2.15 -46.51
C ALA A 44 24.04 -1.05 -45.47
N ILE A 45 22.77 -0.84 -45.04
CA ILE A 45 22.44 0.12 -44.02
C ILE A 45 23.06 -0.30 -42.67
N ARG A 46 22.91 -1.55 -42.25
CA ARG A 46 23.56 -2.07 -41.01
C ARG A 46 25.06 -1.89 -41.01
N LYS A 47 25.70 -2.18 -42.11
CA LYS A 47 27.16 -1.99 -42.26
C LYS A 47 27.56 -0.52 -42.16
N TYR A 48 26.81 0.37 -42.80
CA TYR A 48 27.06 1.81 -42.74
C TYR A 48 26.88 2.34 -41.32
N VAL A 49 25.80 1.99 -40.64
CA VAL A 49 25.53 2.38 -39.25
C VAL A 49 26.60 1.87 -38.29
N SER A 50 27.04 0.63 -38.44
CA SER A 50 28.16 0.09 -37.65
C SER A 50 29.48 0.84 -37.89
N LYS A 51 29.68 1.33 -39.10
CA LYS A 51 30.83 2.19 -39.39
C LYS A 51 30.72 3.56 -38.71
N LEU A 52 29.54 4.20 -38.77
CA LEU A 52 29.27 5.47 -38.07
C LEU A 52 29.51 5.34 -36.56
N ILE A 53 29.06 4.25 -35.96
CA ILE A 53 29.28 3.97 -34.52
C ILE A 53 30.78 3.89 -34.23
N ALA A 54 31.53 3.16 -35.04
CA ALA A 54 32.97 3.01 -34.85
C ALA A 54 33.70 4.35 -35.01
N ASP A 55 33.43 5.10 -36.10
CA ASP A 55 34.00 6.40 -36.38
C ASP A 55 33.71 7.41 -35.25
N HIS A 56 32.46 7.38 -34.71
CA HIS A 56 32.10 8.23 -33.60
C HIS A 56 32.86 7.89 -32.32
N LEU A 57 32.95 6.62 -31.96
CA LEU A 57 33.65 6.16 -30.77
C LEU A 57 35.17 6.41 -30.84
N ASP A 58 35.77 6.35 -32.05
CA ASP A 58 37.18 6.68 -32.26
C ASP A 58 37.44 8.19 -32.10
N GLY A 59 36.46 9.06 -32.49
CA GLY A 59 36.50 10.51 -32.27
C GLY A 59 36.10 10.96 -30.87
N HIS A 60 35.16 10.26 -30.24
CA HIS A 60 34.58 10.59 -28.95
C HIS A 60 34.48 9.35 -28.04
N PRO A 61 35.59 8.93 -27.42
CA PRO A 61 35.62 7.77 -26.56
C PRO A 61 34.68 7.95 -25.36
N TRP A 62 34.11 6.86 -24.92
CA TRP A 62 33.25 6.87 -23.71
C TRP A 62 34.12 7.01 -22.46
N LEU A 63 33.80 8.01 -21.65
CA LEU A 63 34.55 8.34 -20.44
C LEU A 63 33.61 8.31 -19.23
N ASP A 64 34.17 7.91 -18.09
CA ASP A 64 33.52 8.04 -16.80
C ASP A 64 33.53 9.51 -16.29
N ARG A 65 32.98 9.78 -15.14
CA ARG A 65 32.94 11.13 -14.53
C ARG A 65 34.31 11.67 -14.18
N LEU A 66 35.32 10.82 -14.08
CA LEU A 66 36.70 11.20 -13.81
C LEU A 66 37.51 11.40 -15.09
N GLY A 67 36.89 11.24 -16.26
CA GLY A 67 37.57 11.35 -17.56
C GLY A 67 38.41 10.14 -17.93
N GLN A 68 38.23 9.01 -17.28
CA GLN A 68 38.90 7.75 -17.61
C GLN A 68 38.06 6.93 -18.60
N PRO A 69 38.67 6.05 -19.40
CA PRO A 69 37.92 5.17 -20.27
C PRO A 69 36.87 4.39 -19.52
N LEU A 70 35.60 4.54 -19.94
CA LEU A 70 34.46 3.91 -19.28
C LEU A 70 34.50 2.39 -19.48
N MET A 71 34.53 1.66 -18.38
CA MET A 71 34.45 0.19 -18.37
C MET A 71 33.37 -0.30 -17.44
N PRO A 72 32.52 -1.30 -17.83
CA PRO A 72 31.52 -1.86 -16.94
C PRO A 72 32.17 -2.55 -15.72
N PRO A 73 31.80 -2.21 -14.48
CA PRO A 73 32.33 -2.86 -13.28
C PRO A 73 31.66 -4.22 -13.00
N PHE A 74 30.80 -4.68 -13.89
CA PHE A 74 30.08 -5.96 -13.83
C PHE A 74 29.83 -6.48 -15.24
N LYS A 75 29.46 -7.76 -15.35
CA LYS A 75 29.16 -8.37 -16.62
C LYS A 75 27.82 -7.88 -17.17
N LEU A 76 27.85 -7.30 -18.36
CA LEU A 76 26.66 -6.98 -19.16
C LEU A 76 26.42 -8.09 -20.18
N THR A 77 25.18 -8.57 -20.28
CA THR A 77 24.81 -9.62 -21.23
C THR A 77 23.61 -9.22 -22.08
N THR A 78 23.41 -9.91 -23.17
CA THR A 78 22.14 -9.85 -23.92
C THR A 78 21.05 -10.53 -23.10
N ALA A 79 19.75 -10.31 -23.44
CA ALA A 79 18.65 -10.94 -22.71
C ALA A 79 18.59 -12.47 -22.83
N GLY A 80 19.45 -13.06 -23.66
CA GLY A 80 19.45 -14.47 -23.98
C GLY A 80 18.30 -14.87 -24.90
N GLY A 81 18.63 -15.65 -25.92
CA GLY A 81 17.67 -16.33 -26.77
C GLY A 81 17.75 -17.86 -26.52
N LYS A 82 17.34 -18.66 -27.51
CA LYS A 82 17.46 -20.13 -27.45
C LYS A 82 18.91 -20.64 -27.30
N GLY A 83 19.93 -19.79 -27.59
CA GLY A 83 21.37 -20.12 -27.47
C GLY A 83 22.04 -19.66 -26.18
N GLY A 84 21.28 -19.04 -25.24
CA GLY A 84 21.84 -18.46 -24.01
C GLY A 84 22.07 -16.96 -24.09
N ALA A 85 22.63 -16.37 -23.02
CA ALA A 85 22.94 -14.95 -22.96
C ALA A 85 24.42 -14.73 -23.28
N ASP A 86 24.71 -13.96 -24.32
CA ASP A 86 26.08 -13.59 -24.69
C ASP A 86 26.54 -12.36 -23.92
N THR A 87 27.84 -12.28 -23.62
CA THR A 87 28.43 -11.08 -23.04
C THR A 87 28.39 -9.94 -24.06
N CYS A 88 27.95 -8.75 -23.63
CA CYS A 88 28.00 -7.58 -24.48
C CYS A 88 29.46 -7.17 -24.75
N GLU A 89 29.78 -6.93 -26.02
CA GLU A 89 31.04 -6.33 -26.40
C GLU A 89 31.09 -4.86 -25.94
N TRP A 90 32.28 -4.41 -25.50
CA TRP A 90 32.41 -3.07 -24.96
C TRP A 90 33.69 -2.38 -25.49
N PRO A 91 33.61 -1.13 -25.95
CA PRO A 91 32.40 -0.38 -26.26
C PRO A 91 31.61 -0.99 -27.41
N PRO A 92 30.30 -0.65 -27.61
CA PRO A 92 29.48 -1.23 -28.67
C PRO A 92 30.02 -0.85 -30.05
N ARG A 93 30.10 -1.82 -30.98
CA ARG A 93 30.56 -1.61 -32.33
C ARG A 93 29.50 -1.76 -33.40
N THR A 94 28.34 -2.29 -33.05
CA THR A 94 27.25 -2.55 -33.99
C THR A 94 25.93 -1.92 -33.50
N TRP A 95 25.02 -1.66 -34.44
CA TRP A 95 23.69 -1.16 -34.12
C TRP A 95 22.92 -2.08 -33.16
N GLU A 96 23.08 -3.37 -33.31
CA GLU A 96 22.43 -4.34 -32.40
C GLU A 96 22.94 -4.21 -30.96
N GLN A 97 24.27 -4.01 -30.80
CA GLN A 97 24.89 -3.78 -29.49
C GLN A 97 24.40 -2.46 -28.87
N VAL A 98 24.34 -1.38 -29.64
CA VAL A 98 23.78 -0.08 -29.19
C VAL A 98 22.31 -0.24 -28.80
N THR A 99 21.51 -0.93 -29.58
CA THR A 99 20.09 -1.22 -29.28
C THR A 99 19.95 -2.00 -27.96
N ASN A 100 20.80 -3.00 -27.73
CA ASN A 100 20.80 -3.75 -26.48
C ASN A 100 21.13 -2.88 -25.26
N LEU A 101 22.03 -1.93 -25.38
CA LEU A 101 22.35 -0.97 -24.32
C LEU A 101 21.17 0.02 -24.09
N CYS A 102 20.48 0.46 -25.14
CA CYS A 102 19.29 1.29 -25.04
C CYS A 102 18.15 0.58 -24.25
N VAL A 103 17.91 -0.69 -24.55
CA VAL A 103 16.95 -1.52 -23.78
C VAL A 103 17.38 -1.65 -22.32
N THR A 104 18.68 -1.81 -22.08
CA THR A 104 19.23 -1.92 -20.72
C THR A 104 19.08 -0.61 -19.96
N LEU A 105 19.35 0.53 -20.59
CA LEU A 105 19.19 1.86 -20.01
C LEU A 105 17.71 2.15 -19.67
N GLN A 106 16.79 1.90 -20.63
CA GLN A 106 15.37 2.06 -20.37
C GLN A 106 14.86 1.19 -19.21
N ALA A 107 15.35 -0.05 -19.10
CA ALA A 107 14.98 -0.94 -18.01
C ALA A 107 15.55 -0.48 -16.66
N ALA A 108 16.73 0.16 -16.65
CA ALA A 108 17.31 0.78 -15.45
C ALA A 108 16.47 2.01 -15.01
N HIS A 109 16.06 2.86 -15.96
CA HIS A 109 15.15 3.98 -15.67
C HIS A 109 13.82 3.47 -15.09
N LEU A 110 13.24 2.44 -15.69
CA LEU A 110 12.00 1.82 -15.21
C LEU A 110 12.14 1.24 -13.80
N PHE A 111 13.28 0.60 -13.51
CA PHE A 111 13.59 0.06 -12.20
C PHE A 111 13.56 1.17 -11.12
N ILE A 112 14.29 2.27 -11.36
CA ILE A 112 14.32 3.43 -10.46
C ILE A 112 12.94 4.09 -10.36
N ALA A 113 12.22 4.24 -11.48
CA ALA A 113 10.88 4.80 -11.49
C ALA A 113 9.92 4.03 -10.56
N LEU A 114 9.89 2.70 -10.66
CA LEU A 114 9.07 1.84 -9.82
C LEU A 114 9.52 1.83 -8.35
N LEU A 115 10.83 1.84 -8.11
CA LEU A 115 11.38 1.82 -6.76
C LEU A 115 11.08 3.12 -6.01
N LEU A 116 11.39 4.28 -6.59
CA LEU A 116 11.32 5.55 -5.87
C LEU A 116 9.91 6.17 -5.86
N SER A 117 9.11 5.99 -6.91
CA SER A 117 7.73 6.46 -6.91
C SER A 117 6.78 5.52 -6.17
N ALA A 118 7.16 4.25 -6.00
CA ALA A 118 6.28 3.17 -5.57
C ALA A 118 4.94 3.14 -6.34
N GLY A 119 4.93 3.64 -7.58
CA GLY A 119 3.76 3.76 -8.45
C GLY A 119 3.19 2.41 -8.87
N ARG A 120 1.90 2.38 -9.20
CA ARG A 120 1.29 1.22 -9.84
C ARG A 120 1.75 1.12 -11.29
N ILE A 121 1.74 -0.10 -11.86
CA ILE A 121 2.15 -0.32 -13.25
C ILE A 121 1.41 0.60 -14.23
N GLY A 122 0.09 0.76 -14.09
CA GLY A 122 -0.69 1.64 -14.95
C GLY A 122 -0.35 3.12 -14.78
N GLU A 123 0.04 3.54 -13.57
CA GLU A 123 0.47 4.92 -13.29
C GLU A 123 1.81 5.22 -13.97
N ILE A 124 2.76 4.29 -13.90
CA ILE A 124 4.10 4.45 -14.49
C ILE A 124 4.07 4.27 -16.01
N ALA A 125 3.29 3.31 -16.53
CA ALA A 125 3.23 3.00 -17.96
C ALA A 125 2.65 4.14 -18.81
N THR A 126 1.83 4.99 -18.22
CA THR A 126 1.13 6.10 -18.92
C THR A 126 1.79 7.46 -18.73
N LEU A 127 3.01 7.50 -18.17
CA LEU A 127 3.75 8.74 -18.01
C LEU A 127 4.15 9.34 -19.38
N SER A 128 4.00 10.65 -19.47
CA SER A 128 4.45 11.42 -20.64
C SER A 128 5.89 11.91 -20.46
N ARG A 129 6.53 12.31 -21.57
CA ARG A 129 7.91 12.83 -21.57
C ARG A 129 8.09 14.10 -20.73
N ASP A 130 7.02 14.85 -20.55
CA ASP A 130 6.98 16.09 -19.76
C ASP A 130 6.41 15.88 -18.35
N CYS A 131 6.40 14.64 -17.83
CA CYS A 131 5.82 14.29 -16.54
C CYS A 131 6.56 14.92 -15.34
N VAL A 132 7.84 15.31 -15.48
CA VAL A 132 8.59 15.99 -14.41
C VAL A 132 8.32 17.50 -14.47
N LYS A 133 7.85 18.06 -13.36
CA LYS A 133 7.58 19.50 -13.22
C LYS A 133 8.27 20.05 -11.98
N ILE A 134 8.73 21.29 -12.07
CA ILE A 134 9.23 22.04 -10.92
C ILE A 134 8.04 22.65 -10.21
N GLY A 135 7.88 22.37 -8.92
CA GLY A 135 6.85 22.93 -8.07
C GLY A 135 7.16 24.38 -7.67
N ARG A 136 6.20 25.05 -7.00
CA ARG A 136 6.40 26.38 -6.46
C ARG A 136 7.43 26.43 -5.32
N ASP A 137 7.68 25.29 -4.70
CA ASP A 137 8.71 25.07 -3.68
C ASP A 137 10.12 24.86 -4.26
N GLY A 138 10.28 24.97 -5.57
CA GLY A 138 11.53 24.73 -6.30
C GLY A 138 11.90 23.25 -6.41
N LYS A 139 11.07 22.31 -5.92
CA LYS A 139 11.35 20.87 -5.97
C LYS A 139 10.73 20.23 -7.20
N SER A 140 11.37 19.16 -7.66
CA SER A 140 10.86 18.36 -8.74
C SER A 140 9.68 17.48 -8.28
N HIS A 141 8.65 17.43 -9.10
CA HIS A 141 7.47 16.61 -8.90
C HIS A 141 7.17 15.81 -10.17
N LEU A 142 6.74 14.57 -9.99
CA LEU A 142 6.23 13.73 -11.06
C LEU A 142 4.72 13.89 -11.15
N ARG A 143 4.21 14.21 -12.34
CA ARG A 143 2.77 14.27 -12.64
C ARG A 143 2.33 13.11 -13.51
N GLY A 144 1.20 12.51 -13.17
CA GLY A 144 0.57 11.43 -13.92
C GLY A 144 -0.86 11.22 -13.48
N PHE A 145 -1.41 10.04 -13.78
CA PHE A 145 -2.79 9.68 -13.46
C PHE A 145 -2.84 8.37 -12.69
N THR A 146 -3.80 8.26 -11.77
CA THR A 146 -4.16 6.99 -11.12
C THR A 146 -5.50 6.52 -11.68
N TYR A 147 -5.59 5.23 -12.00
CA TYR A 147 -6.77 4.63 -12.63
C TYR A 147 -7.54 3.71 -11.71
N LYS A 148 -6.87 3.18 -10.68
CA LYS A 148 -7.50 2.27 -9.72
C LYS A 148 -8.18 3.07 -8.62
N LEU A 149 -9.48 2.88 -8.46
CA LEU A 149 -10.34 3.64 -7.53
C LEU A 149 -10.40 5.14 -7.88
N ALA A 150 -10.19 5.47 -9.15
CA ALA A 150 -10.40 6.82 -9.67
C ALA A 150 -11.90 7.12 -9.74
N ASP A 151 -12.24 8.38 -9.49
CA ASP A 151 -13.61 8.86 -9.60
C ASP A 151 -13.92 9.29 -11.05
N SER A 152 -12.87 9.55 -11.85
CA SER A 152 -12.95 9.87 -13.28
C SER A 152 -12.69 8.65 -14.17
N LEU A 153 -13.42 8.54 -15.29
CA LEU A 153 -13.23 7.49 -16.32
C LEU A 153 -11.81 7.50 -16.92
N PHE A 154 -11.19 8.68 -17.01
CA PHE A 154 -9.85 8.87 -17.57
C PHE A 154 -8.74 8.86 -16.53
N GLY A 155 -9.06 8.51 -15.29
CA GLY A 155 -8.15 8.54 -14.14
C GLY A 155 -8.12 9.89 -13.44
N ASP A 156 -7.67 9.88 -12.19
CA ASP A 156 -7.50 11.08 -11.37
C ASP A 156 -6.06 11.58 -11.45
N ALA A 157 -5.88 12.89 -11.64
CA ALA A 157 -4.58 13.51 -11.65
C ALA A 157 -3.86 13.27 -10.31
N ARG A 158 -2.58 12.93 -10.39
CA ARG A 158 -1.77 12.60 -9.24
C ARG A 158 -0.37 13.19 -9.36
N THR A 159 0.17 13.62 -8.22
CA THR A 159 1.54 14.14 -8.10
C THR A 159 2.32 13.32 -7.08
N TRP A 160 3.57 12.98 -7.41
CA TRP A 160 4.53 12.35 -6.51
C TRP A 160 5.74 13.27 -6.31
N PRO A 161 6.42 13.18 -5.16
CA PRO A 161 7.75 13.79 -5.04
C PRO A 161 8.70 13.09 -6.01
N ALA A 162 9.54 13.86 -6.67
CA ALA A 162 10.58 13.36 -7.58
C ALA A 162 11.96 13.73 -7.02
N PRO A 163 12.65 12.83 -6.30
CA PRO A 163 14.04 13.02 -5.93
C PRO A 163 14.91 13.24 -7.18
N ASP A 164 16.05 13.91 -7.03
CA ASP A 164 16.90 14.32 -8.16
C ASP A 164 17.26 13.16 -9.10
N ILE A 165 17.57 11.99 -8.56
CA ILE A 165 17.84 10.79 -9.36
C ILE A 165 16.64 10.37 -10.21
N LEU A 166 15.39 10.54 -9.71
CA LEU A 166 14.20 10.22 -10.47
C LEU A 166 13.98 11.25 -11.59
N GLY A 167 14.23 12.54 -11.31
CA GLY A 167 14.23 13.59 -12.32
C GLY A 167 15.26 13.35 -13.42
N GLN A 168 16.46 12.95 -13.05
CA GLN A 168 17.53 12.57 -13.99
C GLN A 168 17.11 11.38 -14.86
N CYS A 169 16.56 10.32 -14.26
CA CYS A 169 16.09 9.14 -14.99
C CYS A 169 15.02 9.49 -16.03
N PHE A 170 14.04 10.31 -15.68
CA PHE A 170 12.97 10.68 -16.60
C PHE A 170 13.47 11.66 -17.68
N GLY A 171 14.39 12.55 -17.34
CA GLY A 171 15.06 13.40 -18.32
C GLY A 171 15.86 12.58 -19.36
N GLN A 172 16.64 11.60 -18.92
CA GLN A 172 17.35 10.68 -19.81
C GLN A 172 16.39 9.81 -20.63
N GLN A 173 15.30 9.31 -20.01
CA GLN A 173 14.31 8.49 -20.69
C GLN A 173 13.57 9.28 -21.78
N ALA A 174 13.23 10.55 -21.53
CA ALA A 174 12.63 11.42 -22.52
C ALA A 174 13.57 11.68 -23.72
N ARG A 175 14.87 11.88 -23.47
CA ARG A 175 15.90 11.99 -24.51
C ARG A 175 16.02 10.69 -25.31
N LEU A 176 16.07 9.54 -24.64
CA LEU A 176 16.11 8.23 -25.29
C LEU A 176 14.88 8.01 -26.17
N ALA A 177 13.68 8.29 -25.67
CA ALA A 177 12.45 8.17 -26.45
C ALA A 177 12.44 9.11 -27.65
N SER A 178 12.91 10.36 -27.50
CA SER A 178 13.01 11.32 -28.59
C SER A 178 14.05 10.92 -29.63
N ALA A 179 15.19 10.36 -29.23
CA ALA A 179 16.15 9.81 -30.16
C ALA A 179 15.55 8.64 -30.96
N TRP A 180 14.80 7.76 -30.30
CA TRP A 180 14.19 6.58 -30.90
C TRP A 180 13.06 6.89 -31.87
N ASP A 181 12.38 8.03 -31.75
CA ASP A 181 11.38 8.48 -32.72
C ASP A 181 11.95 8.70 -34.11
N TRP A 182 13.18 9.17 -34.19
CA TRP A 182 13.83 9.62 -35.43
C TRP A 182 14.93 8.68 -35.92
N LEU A 183 15.40 7.79 -35.06
CA LEU A 183 16.34 6.76 -35.51
C LEU A 183 15.58 5.82 -36.45
N PRO A 184 16.08 5.61 -37.67
CA PRO A 184 15.43 4.68 -38.55
C PRO A 184 15.46 3.31 -37.90
N ASN A 185 14.31 2.68 -37.73
CA ASN A 185 14.32 1.24 -37.84
C ASN A 185 14.85 0.98 -39.25
N ALA A 186 16.08 0.51 -39.35
CA ALA A 186 16.70 0.21 -40.66
C ALA A 186 15.91 -0.81 -41.52
N LEU A 187 14.64 -1.02 -41.17
CA LEU A 187 13.73 -2.05 -41.63
C LEU A 187 12.30 -1.51 -41.94
N VAL A 188 12.05 -0.20 -41.85
CA VAL A 188 10.73 0.38 -42.10
C VAL A 188 10.89 1.41 -43.22
N ASP A 189 10.13 1.20 -44.29
CA ASP A 189 10.25 1.87 -45.59
C ASP A 189 10.01 3.39 -45.62
N ASP A 190 9.53 4.01 -44.49
CA ASP A 190 9.25 5.43 -44.44
C ASP A 190 9.74 6.08 -43.13
N LEU A 191 10.45 7.21 -43.25
CA LEU A 191 10.70 8.10 -42.14
C LEU A 191 9.37 8.70 -41.68
N PRO A 192 8.98 8.56 -40.40
CA PRO A 192 7.73 9.11 -39.92
C PRO A 192 7.76 10.65 -40.01
N GLN A 193 6.69 11.23 -40.57
CA GLN A 193 6.49 12.70 -40.67
C GLN A 193 6.21 13.32 -39.25
N ALA A 194 5.93 12.49 -38.24
CA ALA A 194 5.68 12.88 -36.85
C ALA A 194 6.41 11.93 -35.91
N PRO A 195 6.65 12.33 -34.66
CA PRO A 195 7.24 11.46 -33.64
C PRO A 195 6.48 10.15 -33.51
N ARG A 196 7.17 9.01 -33.67
CA ARG A 196 6.57 7.67 -33.74
C ARG A 196 5.79 7.30 -32.49
N PHE A 197 6.26 7.74 -31.34
CA PHE A 197 5.69 7.40 -30.03
C PHE A 197 4.94 8.59 -29.40
N GLY A 198 4.71 9.67 -30.14
CA GLY A 198 4.04 10.86 -29.64
C GLY A 198 4.69 11.42 -28.37
N ASN A 199 3.91 11.58 -27.30
CA ASN A 199 4.41 12.07 -26.01
C ASN A 199 4.66 10.94 -24.98
N ASP A 200 4.58 9.67 -25.38
CA ASP A 200 4.82 8.55 -24.48
C ASP A 200 6.27 8.51 -24.00
N LEU A 201 6.47 8.34 -22.69
CA LEU A 201 7.80 8.27 -22.08
C LEU A 201 8.46 6.91 -22.38
N TRP A 202 7.70 5.82 -22.29
CA TRP A 202 8.18 4.46 -22.47
C TRP A 202 7.91 3.97 -23.86
N VAL A 203 8.96 3.61 -24.55
CA VAL A 203 8.91 3.26 -25.97
C VAL A 203 9.36 1.82 -26.20
N SER A 204 8.83 1.16 -27.21
CA SER A 204 9.31 -0.16 -27.61
C SER A 204 10.61 -0.03 -28.41
N ILE A 205 11.73 -0.40 -27.80
CA ILE A 205 13.07 -0.41 -28.40
C ILE A 205 13.35 -1.80 -29.00
N GLY A 206 13.78 -1.87 -30.24
CA GLY A 206 14.19 -3.11 -30.91
C GLY A 206 13.29 -3.52 -32.08
N VAL A 207 13.50 -4.75 -32.55
CA VAL A 207 12.89 -5.32 -33.78
C VAL A 207 11.36 -5.46 -33.74
N ALA A 208 10.73 -5.35 -32.56
CA ALA A 208 9.29 -5.48 -32.40
C ALA A 208 8.45 -4.30 -32.92
N GLY A 209 9.11 -3.29 -33.48
CA GLY A 209 8.45 -2.15 -34.09
C GLY A 209 7.91 -2.40 -35.50
N ARG A 210 7.38 -3.60 -35.80
CA ARG A 210 6.70 -3.86 -37.07
C ARG A 210 5.41 -3.05 -37.16
N ALA A 211 5.07 -2.58 -38.36
CA ALA A 211 3.80 -1.93 -38.62
C ALA A 211 2.64 -2.78 -38.02
N GLY A 212 1.81 -2.17 -37.18
CA GLY A 212 0.68 -2.84 -36.50
C GLY A 212 0.94 -3.44 -35.12
N SER A 213 2.21 -3.39 -34.58
CA SER A 213 2.46 -3.76 -33.18
C SER A 213 2.21 -2.59 -32.23
N ASP A 214 1.76 -2.88 -30.99
CA ASP A 214 1.65 -1.86 -29.94
C ASP A 214 3.05 -1.27 -29.66
N PRO A 215 3.30 0.02 -29.86
CA PRO A 215 4.60 0.65 -29.66
C PRO A 215 4.99 0.76 -28.18
N ARG A 216 4.08 0.46 -27.26
CA ARG A 216 4.30 0.61 -25.83
C ARG A 216 5.16 -0.50 -25.24
N LEU A 217 5.99 -0.13 -24.28
CA LEU A 217 6.85 -1.06 -23.56
C LEU A 217 6.04 -2.05 -22.71
N ASN A 218 6.30 -3.35 -22.85
CA ASN A 218 5.82 -4.34 -21.89
C ASN A 218 6.70 -4.33 -20.62
N ILE A 219 6.25 -3.58 -19.63
CA ILE A 219 6.99 -3.34 -18.38
C ILE A 219 7.35 -4.64 -17.64
N SER A 220 6.43 -5.59 -17.57
CA SER A 220 6.70 -6.85 -16.85
C SER A 220 7.79 -7.68 -17.54
N SER A 221 7.75 -7.75 -18.86
CA SER A 221 8.77 -8.43 -19.66
C SER A 221 10.12 -7.72 -19.58
N ALA A 222 10.13 -6.38 -19.62
CA ALA A 222 11.34 -5.57 -19.49
C ALA A 222 12.07 -5.82 -18.17
N LEU A 223 11.35 -5.86 -17.04
CA LEU A 223 11.92 -6.14 -15.72
C LEU A 223 12.49 -7.57 -15.60
N GLN A 224 11.80 -8.56 -16.19
CA GLN A 224 12.28 -9.94 -16.17
C GLN A 224 13.59 -10.13 -16.97
N SER A 225 13.69 -9.45 -18.13
CA SER A 225 14.91 -9.51 -18.95
C SER A 225 16.06 -8.68 -18.36
N PHE A 226 15.75 -7.63 -17.61
CA PHE A 226 16.75 -6.72 -17.06
C PHE A 226 17.74 -7.40 -16.11
N ALA A 227 17.26 -8.21 -15.16
CA ALA A 227 18.16 -8.95 -14.27
C ALA A 227 19.11 -9.87 -15.04
N ARG A 228 18.63 -10.53 -16.10
CA ARG A 228 19.46 -11.38 -16.95
C ARG A 228 20.54 -10.56 -17.67
N ARG A 229 20.21 -9.34 -18.15
CA ARG A 229 21.17 -8.44 -18.79
C ARG A 229 22.29 -8.00 -17.86
N LEU A 230 22.02 -7.99 -16.55
CA LEU A 230 23.01 -7.68 -15.51
C LEU A 230 23.71 -8.93 -14.95
N ASP A 231 23.58 -10.09 -15.61
CA ASP A 231 24.10 -11.37 -15.13
C ASP A 231 23.68 -11.68 -13.68
N MET A 232 22.38 -11.43 -13.38
CA MET A 232 21.79 -11.64 -12.07
C MET A 232 20.60 -12.60 -12.11
N ASN A 233 20.28 -13.19 -10.96
CA ASN A 233 19.11 -14.03 -10.83
C ASN A 233 17.82 -13.25 -11.17
N PRO A 234 17.06 -13.65 -12.20
CA PRO A 234 15.81 -12.97 -12.59
C PRO A 234 14.65 -13.25 -11.63
N MET A 235 14.80 -14.23 -10.73
CA MET A 235 13.77 -14.68 -9.78
C MET A 235 14.22 -14.53 -8.32
N PRO A 236 14.45 -13.30 -7.82
CA PRO A 236 14.85 -13.08 -6.45
C PRO A 236 13.79 -13.64 -5.48
N GLY A 237 14.23 -14.52 -4.55
CA GLY A 237 13.32 -15.20 -3.64
C GLY A 237 12.31 -16.13 -4.33
N GLY A 238 12.72 -16.74 -5.45
CA GLY A 238 11.92 -17.75 -6.19
C GLY A 238 10.76 -17.18 -7.01
N LYS A 239 10.65 -15.85 -7.17
CA LYS A 239 9.56 -15.19 -7.91
C LYS A 239 10.11 -14.10 -8.82
N ASN A 240 9.50 -13.96 -9.99
CA ASN A 240 9.87 -12.90 -10.94
C ASN A 240 9.83 -11.50 -10.31
N ALA A 241 10.77 -10.64 -10.71
CA ALA A 241 10.67 -9.21 -10.45
C ALA A 241 9.47 -8.64 -11.23
N HIS A 242 8.54 -8.02 -10.51
CA HIS A 242 7.36 -7.39 -11.11
C HIS A 242 6.98 -6.12 -10.31
N PRO A 243 6.25 -5.15 -10.91
CA PRO A 243 6.04 -3.82 -10.33
C PRO A 243 5.48 -3.81 -8.90
N HIS A 244 4.58 -4.72 -8.57
CA HIS A 244 3.97 -4.77 -7.23
C HIS A 244 4.97 -5.10 -6.11
N ARG A 245 6.07 -5.81 -6.42
CA ARG A 245 7.12 -6.12 -5.44
C ARG A 245 7.88 -4.85 -5.01
N PHE A 246 8.12 -3.93 -5.94
CA PHE A 246 8.77 -2.65 -5.61
C PHE A 246 7.96 -1.87 -4.57
N ARG A 247 6.65 -1.79 -4.77
CA ARG A 247 5.74 -1.13 -3.83
C ARG A 247 5.74 -1.78 -2.44
N LYS A 248 5.76 -3.13 -2.38
CA LYS A 248 5.90 -3.86 -1.11
C LYS A 248 7.25 -3.59 -0.45
N THR A 249 8.33 -3.58 -1.23
CA THR A 249 9.68 -3.29 -0.72
C THR A 249 9.76 -1.89 -0.10
N ILE A 250 9.23 -0.87 -0.79
CA ILE A 250 9.19 0.50 -0.23
C ILE A 250 8.29 0.56 1.00
N GLY A 251 7.13 -0.11 0.99
CA GLY A 251 6.26 -0.20 2.16
C GLY A 251 6.98 -0.74 3.39
N ARG A 252 7.76 -1.81 3.21
CA ARG A 252 8.57 -2.42 4.27
C ARG A 252 9.71 -1.50 4.73
N LEU A 253 10.54 -1.02 3.81
CA LEU A 253 11.70 -0.18 4.15
C LEU A 253 11.28 1.10 4.85
N ALA A 254 10.24 1.78 4.35
CA ALA A 254 9.73 2.99 4.97
C ALA A 254 9.01 2.69 6.30
N GLY A 255 8.34 1.55 6.42
CA GLY A 255 7.69 1.11 7.65
C GLY A 255 8.67 0.97 8.82
N VAL A 256 9.88 0.47 8.53
CA VAL A 256 10.95 0.30 9.52
C VAL A 256 11.74 1.60 9.77
N ALA A 257 11.99 2.39 8.72
CA ALA A 257 12.96 3.49 8.78
C ALA A 257 12.33 4.86 9.09
N LEU A 258 11.03 5.05 8.86
CA LEU A 258 10.42 6.38 8.95
C LEU A 258 9.51 6.52 10.18
N PHE A 259 9.69 7.61 10.91
CA PHE A 259 8.69 8.07 11.87
C PHE A 259 7.40 8.46 11.13
N ASN A 260 6.23 8.10 11.70
CA ASN A 260 4.94 8.32 11.06
C ASN A 260 4.78 7.66 9.66
N SER A 261 5.50 6.58 9.43
CA SER A 261 5.52 5.85 8.14
C SER A 261 4.15 5.57 7.53
N PRO A 262 3.07 5.23 8.29
CA PRO A 262 1.76 5.00 7.69
C PRO A 262 1.19 6.22 6.97
N LEU A 263 1.36 7.43 7.50
CA LEU A 263 0.87 8.67 6.89
C LEU A 263 1.69 9.06 5.66
N VAL A 264 3.02 8.95 5.75
CA VAL A 264 3.95 9.21 4.63
C VAL A 264 3.64 8.24 3.49
N LEU A 265 3.54 6.96 3.77
CA LEU A 265 3.24 5.92 2.79
C LEU A 265 1.82 6.02 2.22
N LYS A 266 0.83 6.41 3.03
CA LYS A 266 -0.53 6.68 2.54
C LYS A 266 -0.50 7.72 1.42
N ARG A 267 0.23 8.82 1.60
CA ARG A 267 0.42 9.87 0.60
C ARG A 267 1.20 9.36 -0.61
N LEU A 268 2.36 8.72 -0.38
CA LEU A 268 3.22 8.19 -1.44
C LEU A 268 2.49 7.14 -2.29
N PHE A 269 1.71 6.27 -1.68
CA PHE A 269 0.95 5.22 -2.37
C PHE A 269 -0.39 5.70 -2.95
N GLY A 270 -0.88 6.87 -2.55
CA GLY A 270 -2.20 7.38 -2.90
C GLY A 270 -3.32 6.46 -2.41
N HIS A 271 -3.23 6.02 -1.16
CA HIS A 271 -4.28 5.22 -0.56
C HIS A 271 -5.40 6.10 -0.01
N LYS A 272 -6.66 5.75 -0.28
CA LYS A 272 -7.84 6.44 0.28
C LYS A 272 -7.93 6.21 1.80
N SER A 273 -7.56 5.02 2.28
CA SER A 273 -7.56 4.68 3.71
C SER A 273 -6.18 4.31 4.25
N ILE A 274 -5.98 4.44 5.57
CA ILE A 274 -4.73 4.09 6.24
C ILE A 274 -4.56 2.58 6.36
N GLU A 275 -5.64 1.82 6.44
CA GLU A 275 -5.65 0.37 6.53
C GLU A 275 -5.00 -0.27 5.30
N MET A 276 -5.24 0.29 4.11
CA MET A 276 -4.56 -0.13 2.89
C MET A 276 -3.05 0.04 2.98
N THR A 277 -2.57 1.06 3.68
CA THR A 277 -1.15 1.32 3.88
C THR A 277 -0.56 0.36 4.92
N LEU A 278 -1.25 0.16 6.03
CA LEU A 278 -0.85 -0.77 7.09
C LEU A 278 -0.70 -2.19 6.57
N HIS A 279 -1.56 -2.62 5.65
CA HIS A 279 -1.41 -3.92 5.00
C HIS A 279 -0.03 -4.11 4.34
N TYR A 280 0.53 -3.08 3.69
CA TYR A 280 1.86 -3.15 3.07
C TYR A 280 2.99 -3.19 4.10
N ILE A 281 2.87 -2.45 5.19
CA ILE A 281 3.84 -2.43 6.29
C ILE A 281 3.86 -3.79 7.00
N LEU A 282 2.69 -4.29 7.38
CA LEU A 282 2.52 -5.54 8.10
C LEU A 282 2.70 -6.82 7.24
N CYS A 283 2.99 -6.67 5.95
CA CYS A 283 3.45 -7.79 5.12
C CYS A 283 4.85 -8.30 5.51
N ASP A 284 5.66 -7.49 6.20
CA ASP A 284 6.94 -7.94 6.74
C ASP A 284 6.71 -8.70 8.06
N PRO A 285 7.19 -9.98 8.16
CA PRO A 285 6.97 -10.78 9.36
C PRO A 285 7.60 -10.18 10.62
N GLY A 286 8.80 -9.56 10.51
CA GLY A 286 9.49 -8.95 11.65
C GLY A 286 8.73 -7.72 12.18
N VAL A 287 8.31 -6.82 11.28
CA VAL A 287 7.49 -5.65 11.66
C VAL A 287 6.18 -6.08 12.29
N ARG A 288 5.55 -7.13 11.76
CA ARG A 288 4.29 -7.66 12.31
C ARG A 288 4.50 -8.27 13.70
N GLU A 289 5.59 -9.01 13.92
CA GLU A 289 5.92 -9.59 15.23
C GLU A 289 6.16 -8.51 16.28
N GLU A 290 6.93 -7.48 15.95
CA GLU A 290 7.18 -6.35 16.88
C GLU A 290 5.89 -5.57 17.17
N ALA A 291 5.06 -5.31 16.15
CA ALA A 291 3.76 -4.68 16.34
C ALA A 291 2.85 -5.52 17.25
N GLU A 292 2.84 -6.85 17.10
CA GLU A 292 2.04 -7.74 17.94
C GLU A 292 2.55 -7.76 19.40
N LYS A 293 3.86 -7.70 19.65
CA LYS A 293 4.41 -7.56 21.00
C LYS A 293 3.90 -6.29 21.69
N VAL A 294 4.01 -5.16 21.00
CA VAL A 294 3.51 -3.87 21.52
C VAL A 294 1.99 -3.92 21.75
N LEU A 295 1.22 -4.50 20.83
CA LEU A 295 -0.23 -4.63 20.97
C LEU A 295 -0.61 -5.52 22.16
N ARG A 296 0.13 -6.59 22.42
CA ARG A 296 -0.10 -7.45 23.60
C ARG A 296 0.11 -6.67 24.89
N GLU A 297 1.20 -5.93 24.97
CA GLU A 297 1.49 -5.10 26.14
C GLU A 297 0.42 -4.03 26.37
N LEU A 298 0.01 -3.33 25.31
CA LEU A 298 -1.08 -2.35 25.39
C LEU A 298 -2.42 -2.97 25.84
N ARG A 299 -2.71 -4.21 25.46
CA ARG A 299 -3.92 -4.92 25.90
C ARG A 299 -3.86 -5.24 27.40
N ILE A 300 -2.67 -5.65 27.89
CA ILE A 300 -2.46 -5.93 29.33
C ILE A 300 -2.61 -4.64 30.13
N MET A 301 -1.91 -3.58 29.74
CA MET A 301 -1.98 -2.28 30.43
C MET A 301 -3.42 -1.74 30.47
N HIS A 302 -4.11 -1.78 29.36
CA HIS A 302 -5.50 -1.31 29.27
C HIS A 302 -6.46 -2.16 30.13
N CYS A 303 -6.22 -3.47 30.26
CA CYS A 303 -6.96 -4.31 31.19
C CYS A 303 -6.65 -3.92 32.63
N ALA A 304 -5.35 -3.73 32.96
CA ALA A 304 -4.91 -3.34 34.28
C ALA A 304 -5.53 -2.00 34.74
N GLU A 305 -5.58 -0.99 33.86
CA GLU A 305 -6.26 0.29 34.16
C GLU A 305 -7.74 0.07 34.56
N VAL A 306 -8.47 -0.79 33.83
CA VAL A 306 -9.88 -1.09 34.15
C VAL A 306 -10.03 -1.84 35.49
N LEU A 307 -9.11 -2.76 35.77
CA LEU A 307 -9.12 -3.49 37.06
C LEU A 307 -8.81 -2.55 38.23
N GLU A 308 -7.89 -1.61 38.05
CA GLU A 308 -7.57 -0.59 39.04
C GLU A 308 -8.75 0.35 39.31
N GLU A 309 -9.44 0.83 38.26
CA GLU A 309 -10.66 1.63 38.36
C GLU A 309 -11.74 0.88 39.19
N ILE A 310 -11.93 -0.42 38.93
CA ILE A 310 -12.89 -1.25 39.66
C ILE A 310 -12.48 -1.39 41.13
N HIS A 311 -11.21 -1.72 41.41
CA HIS A 311 -10.68 -1.90 42.77
C HIS A 311 -10.78 -0.61 43.56
N GLN A 312 -10.39 0.52 42.98
CA GLN A 312 -10.48 1.83 43.62
C GLN A 312 -11.92 2.18 44.03
N ALA A 313 -12.88 1.99 43.08
CA ALA A 313 -14.30 2.23 43.37
C ALA A 313 -14.81 1.34 44.50
N MET A 314 -14.39 0.07 44.59
CA MET A 314 -14.75 -0.84 45.66
C MET A 314 -14.17 -0.40 47.03
N ASN A 315 -12.92 0.07 47.03
CA ASN A 315 -12.23 0.50 48.24
C ASN A 315 -12.80 1.81 48.84
N ASP A 316 -13.08 2.74 47.93
CA ASP A 316 -13.66 4.05 48.30
C ASP A 316 -15.17 3.99 48.63
N GLY A 317 -15.82 2.84 48.43
CA GLY A 317 -17.26 2.66 48.60
C GLY A 317 -18.09 3.51 47.59
N THR A 318 -17.48 3.90 46.48
CA THR A 318 -18.09 4.67 45.40
C THR A 318 -18.85 3.74 44.42
N ALA A 319 -19.69 4.32 43.58
CA ALA A 319 -20.38 3.53 42.55
C ALA A 319 -19.33 2.90 41.58
N LEU A 320 -19.46 1.59 41.33
CA LEU A 320 -18.65 0.88 40.38
C LEU A 320 -18.79 1.52 38.97
N PRO A 321 -17.69 1.54 38.17
CA PRO A 321 -17.78 2.02 36.79
C PRO A 321 -18.90 1.30 36.04
N ALA A 322 -19.82 2.06 35.45
CA ALA A 322 -20.98 1.53 34.70
C ALA A 322 -20.50 1.04 33.30
N HIS A 323 -19.68 0.00 33.31
CA HIS A 323 -19.30 -0.68 32.04
C HIS A 323 -20.51 -1.49 31.54
N GLY A 324 -20.71 -1.43 30.21
CA GLY A 324 -21.76 -2.19 29.53
C GLY A 324 -21.30 -3.53 28.99
N GLY A 325 -22.27 -4.35 28.53
CA GLY A 325 -22.05 -5.70 28.02
C GLY A 325 -22.05 -6.78 29.10
N GLY A 326 -21.86 -8.04 28.72
CA GLY A 326 -21.86 -9.19 29.65
C GLY A 326 -20.55 -9.39 30.42
N GLY A 327 -19.43 -8.82 29.92
CA GLY A 327 -18.12 -9.05 30.50
C GLY A 327 -17.77 -8.39 31.84
N PRO A 328 -18.29 -7.21 32.20
CA PRO A 328 -17.90 -6.48 33.41
C PRO A 328 -18.08 -7.24 34.71
N ALA A 329 -19.15 -8.03 34.87
CA ALA A 329 -19.42 -8.83 36.08
C ALA A 329 -18.25 -9.81 36.37
N ARG A 330 -17.61 -10.37 35.35
CA ARG A 330 -16.45 -11.27 35.49
C ARG A 330 -15.23 -10.51 36.00
N LEU A 331 -15.01 -9.26 35.55
CA LEU A 331 -13.89 -8.43 36.00
C LEU A 331 -14.05 -8.04 37.47
N ILE A 332 -15.25 -7.61 37.86
CA ILE A 332 -15.57 -7.29 39.27
C ILE A 332 -15.34 -8.50 40.19
N THR A 333 -15.78 -9.68 39.76
CA THR A 333 -15.55 -10.92 40.51
C THR A 333 -14.09 -11.27 40.60
N ALA A 334 -13.30 -11.09 39.50
CA ALA A 334 -11.86 -11.35 39.49
C ALA A 334 -11.10 -10.41 40.44
N VAL A 335 -11.44 -9.12 40.44
CA VAL A 335 -10.83 -8.14 41.39
C VAL A 335 -11.14 -8.50 42.84
N ARG A 336 -12.39 -8.82 43.17
CA ARG A 336 -12.77 -9.24 44.54
C ARG A 336 -11.98 -10.48 45.01
N ASN A 337 -11.87 -11.48 44.15
CA ASN A 337 -11.18 -12.72 44.49
C ASN A 337 -9.67 -12.48 44.67
N GLU A 338 -9.05 -11.67 43.85
CA GLU A 338 -7.61 -11.38 43.98
C GLU A 338 -7.32 -10.49 45.18
N ASP A 339 -8.15 -9.51 45.47
CA ASP A 339 -8.02 -8.67 46.67
C ASP A 339 -8.17 -9.52 47.97
N ALA A 340 -9.19 -10.41 48.03
CA ALA A 340 -9.35 -11.34 49.16
C ALA A 340 -8.12 -12.24 49.35
N LYS A 341 -7.58 -12.80 48.28
CA LYS A 341 -6.38 -13.67 48.30
C LYS A 341 -5.14 -12.91 48.74
N LEU A 342 -4.96 -11.66 48.32
CA LEU A 342 -3.87 -10.80 48.79
C LEU A 342 -3.99 -10.53 50.27
N ASN A 343 -5.18 -10.17 50.77
CA ASN A 343 -5.45 -9.92 52.18
C ASN A 343 -5.21 -11.16 53.03
N GLU A 344 -5.65 -12.35 52.61
CA GLU A 344 -5.35 -13.63 53.31
C GLU A 344 -3.86 -13.90 53.42
N SER A 345 -3.05 -13.47 52.41
CA SER A 345 -1.59 -13.61 52.43
C SER A 345 -0.86 -12.46 53.12
N GLY A 346 -1.56 -11.51 53.73
CA GLY A 346 -0.99 -10.32 54.38
C GLY A 346 -0.39 -9.29 53.39
N ARG A 347 -0.77 -9.36 52.15
CA ARG A 347 -0.38 -8.39 51.12
C ARG A 347 -1.51 -7.41 50.82
N VAL A 348 -1.17 -6.24 50.30
CA VAL A 348 -2.12 -5.20 49.92
C VAL A 348 -2.09 -5.04 48.41
N TRP A 349 -3.24 -4.76 47.84
CA TRP A 349 -3.36 -4.44 46.42
C TRP A 349 -2.49 -3.23 46.04
N ASN A 350 -1.82 -3.29 44.90
CA ASN A 350 -1.02 -2.23 44.31
C ASN A 350 -1.07 -2.31 42.76
N GLU A 351 -0.44 -1.36 42.07
CA GLU A 351 -0.40 -1.33 40.59
C GLU A 351 0.16 -2.64 39.99
N GLY A 352 1.12 -3.29 40.64
CA GLY A 352 1.61 -4.59 40.21
C GLY A 352 0.57 -5.68 40.33
N SER A 353 -0.33 -5.63 41.33
CA SER A 353 -1.43 -6.60 41.49
C SER A 353 -2.43 -6.49 40.35
N ALA A 354 -2.78 -5.28 39.94
CA ALA A 354 -3.65 -5.05 38.75
C ALA A 354 -3.02 -5.56 37.46
N TYR A 355 -1.71 -5.32 37.30
CA TYR A 355 -0.99 -5.79 36.11
C TYR A 355 -0.88 -7.33 36.07
N ASP A 356 -0.53 -7.98 37.19
CA ASP A 356 -0.44 -9.44 37.29
C ASP A 356 -1.81 -10.11 37.00
N LEU A 357 -2.89 -9.55 37.54
CA LEU A 357 -4.23 -10.03 37.27
C LEU A 357 -4.62 -9.80 35.80
N ALA A 358 -4.28 -8.65 35.22
CA ALA A 358 -4.50 -8.35 33.83
C ALA A 358 -3.73 -9.30 32.91
N LEU A 359 -2.50 -9.64 33.24
CA LEU A 359 -1.67 -10.60 32.50
C LEU A 359 -2.38 -11.97 32.39
N LEU A 360 -3.00 -12.42 33.49
CA LEU A 360 -3.79 -13.67 33.51
C LEU A 360 -5.09 -13.55 32.70
N LEU A 361 -5.88 -12.53 32.96
CA LEU A 361 -7.20 -12.35 32.31
C LEU A 361 -7.09 -12.11 30.81
N THR A 362 -6.02 -11.49 30.36
CA THR A 362 -5.75 -11.27 28.93
C THR A 362 -4.99 -12.42 28.27
N MET A 363 -4.62 -13.47 29.01
CA MET A 363 -3.73 -14.54 28.54
C MET A 363 -2.46 -13.97 27.90
N GLN A 364 -1.70 -13.20 28.66
CA GLN A 364 -0.49 -12.52 28.20
C GLN A 364 -0.73 -11.62 26.97
N GLY A 365 -1.86 -10.91 26.94
CA GLY A 365 -2.22 -10.00 25.88
C GLY A 365 -2.74 -10.67 24.60
N GLN A 366 -2.99 -11.98 24.58
CA GLN A 366 -3.59 -12.68 23.45
C GLN A 366 -5.11 -12.44 23.34
N GLY A 367 -5.80 -12.31 24.45
CA GLY A 367 -7.17 -11.85 24.58
C GLY A 367 -7.27 -10.31 24.61
N TRP A 368 -8.42 -9.80 25.05
CA TRP A 368 -8.65 -8.35 25.22
C TRP A 368 -8.52 -7.55 23.93
N ARG A 369 -9.27 -7.95 22.92
CA ARG A 369 -9.16 -7.36 21.57
C ARG A 369 -10.12 -6.19 21.39
N LEU A 370 -9.60 -5.08 20.92
CA LEU A 370 -10.40 -3.91 20.56
C LEU A 370 -11.29 -4.25 19.36
N ILE A 371 -12.62 -4.09 19.52
CA ILE A 371 -13.63 -4.30 18.47
C ILE A 371 -13.91 -2.97 17.75
N LYS A 372 -14.23 -1.96 18.54
CA LYS A 372 -14.44 -0.56 18.14
C LYS A 372 -13.84 0.35 19.22
N SER A 373 -13.81 1.66 18.99
CA SER A 373 -13.42 2.61 20.04
C SER A 373 -14.23 2.36 21.31
N ASN A 374 -13.54 2.16 22.42
CA ASN A 374 -14.14 1.89 23.74
C ASN A 374 -14.99 0.61 23.85
N ILE A 375 -14.82 -0.35 22.96
CA ILE A 375 -15.45 -1.68 23.02
C ILE A 375 -14.40 -2.76 22.85
N VAL A 376 -14.34 -3.68 23.81
CA VAL A 376 -13.36 -4.76 23.86
C VAL A 376 -14.06 -6.12 23.95
N CYS A 377 -13.45 -7.11 23.32
CA CYS A 377 -13.77 -8.52 23.50
C CYS A 377 -12.70 -9.16 24.41
N SER A 378 -13.09 -9.65 25.56
CA SER A 378 -12.24 -10.34 26.51
C SER A 378 -12.01 -11.82 26.18
N LYS A 379 -12.57 -12.31 25.10
CA LYS A 379 -12.51 -13.73 24.68
C LYS A 379 -11.06 -14.22 24.59
N ALA A 380 -10.80 -15.34 25.23
CA ALA A 380 -9.51 -16.02 25.11
C ALA A 380 -9.34 -16.72 23.74
N PRO A 381 -8.11 -16.93 23.25
CA PRO A 381 -7.85 -17.77 22.10
C PRO A 381 -8.42 -19.18 22.31
N GLY A 382 -9.20 -19.66 21.35
CA GLY A 382 -9.84 -20.99 21.43
C GLY A 382 -11.19 -21.06 22.14
N GLU A 383 -11.64 -20.01 22.82
CA GLU A 383 -13.00 -19.92 23.35
C GLU A 383 -14.02 -19.73 22.23
N ASP A 384 -15.24 -20.23 22.46
CA ASP A 384 -16.39 -19.96 21.62
C ASP A 384 -17.04 -18.63 22.06
N GLY A 385 -17.56 -17.86 21.11
CA GLY A 385 -18.33 -16.64 21.37
C GLY A 385 -19.61 -16.62 20.53
N LEU A 386 -20.62 -15.87 20.97
CA LEU A 386 -21.88 -15.73 20.25
C LEU A 386 -21.72 -15.26 18.81
N CYS A 387 -20.61 -14.54 18.52
CA CYS A 387 -20.27 -14.05 17.17
C CYS A 387 -19.84 -15.15 16.19
N GLN A 388 -19.65 -16.41 16.64
CA GLN A 388 -19.04 -17.50 15.84
C GLN A 388 -20.01 -18.63 15.48
N LYS A 389 -21.22 -18.31 15.08
CA LYS A 389 -22.16 -19.33 14.56
C LYS A 389 -21.55 -20.04 13.34
N LYS A 390 -20.81 -21.16 13.52
CA LYS A 390 -20.24 -22.07 12.48
C LYS A 390 -18.83 -21.78 11.98
N ARG A 391 -17.97 -21.00 12.63
CA ARG A 391 -16.56 -20.83 12.22
C ARG A 391 -15.57 -21.27 13.30
N SER A 392 -14.34 -21.60 12.87
CA SER A 392 -13.25 -22.05 13.74
C SER A 392 -13.08 -21.21 15.00
N LYS A 393 -12.79 -21.86 16.12
CA LYS A 393 -12.37 -21.27 17.38
C LYS A 393 -11.19 -20.32 17.10
N GLY A 394 -11.37 -19.02 17.20
CA GLY A 394 -10.36 -18.07 16.79
C GLY A 394 -10.67 -16.65 17.21
N GLU A 395 -10.27 -15.71 16.39
CA GLU A 395 -10.45 -14.29 16.65
C GLU A 395 -11.91 -13.87 16.70
N PRO A 396 -12.26 -12.83 17.46
CA PRO A 396 -13.62 -12.29 17.50
C PRO A 396 -14.10 -11.89 16.09
N ASN A 397 -15.32 -12.27 15.75
CA ASN A 397 -15.95 -11.75 14.54
C ASN A 397 -16.63 -10.41 14.86
N THR A 398 -15.90 -9.32 14.62
CA THR A 398 -16.34 -7.96 14.98
C THR A 398 -17.64 -7.53 14.27
N ALA A 399 -17.93 -8.09 13.10
CA ALA A 399 -19.16 -7.79 12.34
C ALA A 399 -20.42 -8.43 12.94
N ASN A 400 -20.27 -9.48 13.76
CA ASN A 400 -21.36 -10.22 14.38
C ASN A 400 -21.28 -10.17 15.92
N CYS A 401 -20.70 -9.13 16.49
CA CYS A 401 -20.62 -8.96 17.94
C CYS A 401 -22.02 -8.68 18.48
N GLN A 402 -22.42 -9.43 19.52
CA GLN A 402 -23.74 -9.32 20.12
C GLN A 402 -23.66 -8.69 21.52
N PRO A 403 -24.58 -7.79 21.88
CA PRO A 403 -24.59 -7.09 23.17
C PRO A 403 -24.64 -8.04 24.39
N GLN A 404 -25.33 -9.18 24.28
CA GLN A 404 -25.49 -10.15 25.36
C GLN A 404 -24.27 -11.09 25.53
N CYS A 405 -23.20 -10.87 24.76
CA CYS A 405 -22.03 -11.73 24.85
C CYS A 405 -21.24 -11.51 26.15
N ASP A 406 -20.99 -12.59 26.90
CA ASP A 406 -20.24 -12.55 28.18
C ASP A 406 -18.79 -12.07 28.05
N ASN A 407 -18.30 -11.97 26.81
CA ASN A 407 -16.97 -11.46 26.51
C ASN A 407 -16.96 -10.00 26.04
N LEU A 408 -18.13 -9.38 25.90
CA LEU A 408 -18.24 -7.98 25.49
C LEU A 408 -18.09 -7.05 26.68
N ILE A 409 -17.21 -6.07 26.56
CA ILE A 409 -17.04 -4.98 27.52
C ILE A 409 -17.13 -3.67 26.77
N VAL A 410 -18.12 -2.85 27.18
CA VAL A 410 -18.29 -1.48 26.68
C VAL A 410 -17.89 -0.53 27.80
N PHE A 411 -16.86 0.30 27.59
CA PHE A 411 -16.36 1.15 28.67
C PHE A 411 -17.34 2.24 29.08
N ALA A 412 -17.40 2.52 30.38
CA ALA A 412 -18.28 3.53 30.99
C ALA A 412 -18.13 4.91 30.34
N ARG A 413 -16.92 5.28 29.89
CA ARG A 413 -16.66 6.53 29.17
C ARG A 413 -17.45 6.68 27.86
N ARG A 414 -17.89 5.56 27.25
CA ARG A 414 -18.72 5.57 26.04
C ARG A 414 -20.21 5.79 26.36
N ARG A 415 -20.62 5.61 27.60
CA ARG A 415 -22.04 5.66 27.97
C ARG A 415 -22.72 6.96 27.56
N ARG A 416 -22.04 8.12 27.71
CA ARG A 416 -22.54 9.43 27.32
C ARG A 416 -22.75 9.53 25.79
N ASP A 417 -21.79 9.02 25.02
CA ASP A 417 -21.88 9.04 23.54
C ASP A 417 -23.02 8.12 23.06
N VAL A 418 -23.21 6.98 23.73
CA VAL A 418 -24.32 6.05 23.47
C VAL A 418 -25.66 6.72 23.79
N GLU A 419 -25.80 7.36 24.95
CA GLU A 419 -27.02 8.08 25.30
C GLU A 419 -27.38 9.18 24.30
N GLN A 420 -26.38 9.92 23.84
CA GLN A 420 -26.54 10.92 22.78
C GLN A 420 -26.97 10.30 21.45
N SER A 421 -26.40 9.14 21.07
CA SER A 421 -26.81 8.41 19.86
C SER A 421 -28.25 7.91 19.94
N ILE A 422 -28.66 7.40 21.10
CA ILE A 422 -30.02 6.97 21.33
C ILE A 422 -31.01 8.14 21.13
N GLU A 423 -30.74 9.30 21.72
CA GLU A 423 -31.61 10.49 21.57
C GLU A 423 -31.71 10.89 20.08
N GLN A 424 -30.62 10.83 19.32
CA GLN A 424 -30.65 11.08 17.87
C GLN A 424 -31.51 10.07 17.12
N TYR A 425 -31.43 8.78 17.44
CA TYR A 425 -32.34 7.78 16.86
C TYR A 425 -33.79 8.03 17.21
N LEU A 426 -34.08 8.38 18.47
CA LEU A 426 -35.43 8.70 18.89
C LEU A 426 -36.00 9.94 18.20
N ASP A 427 -35.18 10.96 17.93
CA ASP A 427 -35.59 12.13 17.15
C ASP A 427 -35.94 11.75 15.70
N ILE A 428 -35.16 10.89 15.08
CA ILE A 428 -35.46 10.37 13.74
C ILE A 428 -36.72 9.51 13.75
N ALA A 429 -36.93 8.69 14.79
CA ALA A 429 -38.10 7.87 14.95
C ALA A 429 -39.37 8.72 15.09
N ARG A 430 -39.33 9.80 15.89
CA ARG A 430 -40.43 10.77 16.02
C ARG A 430 -40.79 11.38 14.67
N GLN A 431 -39.79 11.82 13.91
CA GLN A 431 -40.05 12.38 12.60
C GLN A 431 -40.60 11.33 11.63
N ALA A 432 -40.06 10.11 11.62
CA ALA A 432 -40.56 9.02 10.78
C ALA A 432 -42.03 8.66 11.10
N ARG A 433 -42.41 8.68 12.39
CA ARG A 433 -43.83 8.55 12.82
C ARG A 433 -44.71 9.64 12.22
N ASP A 434 -44.28 10.90 12.35
CA ASP A 434 -45.05 12.06 11.89
C ASP A 434 -45.20 12.09 10.36
N ASP A 435 -44.20 11.56 9.64
CA ASP A 435 -44.18 11.41 8.19
C ASP A 435 -44.87 10.11 7.69
N GLY A 436 -45.32 9.23 8.58
CA GLY A 436 -45.98 7.96 8.26
C GLY A 436 -45.01 6.91 7.67
N GLN A 437 -43.73 7.00 7.94
CA GLN A 437 -42.67 6.15 7.38
C GLN A 437 -42.39 4.95 8.32
N LEU A 438 -43.25 3.98 8.38
CA LEU A 438 -43.21 2.87 9.35
C LEU A 438 -41.95 2.03 9.27
N LEU A 439 -41.42 1.75 8.08
CA LEU A 439 -40.15 1.00 7.95
C LEU A 439 -38.93 1.77 8.51
N VAL A 440 -38.90 3.09 8.34
CA VAL A 440 -37.85 3.93 8.90
C VAL A 440 -37.97 4.01 10.40
N LEU A 441 -39.22 4.12 10.93
CA LEU A 441 -39.52 4.09 12.33
C LEU A 441 -39.03 2.80 13.00
N ALA A 442 -39.38 1.64 12.46
CA ALA A 442 -38.95 0.33 12.98
C ALA A 442 -37.43 0.18 13.00
N ALA A 443 -36.79 0.41 11.85
CA ALA A 443 -35.34 0.30 11.74
C ALA A 443 -34.57 1.26 12.67
N THR A 444 -35.14 2.44 12.95
CA THR A 444 -34.50 3.42 13.84
C THR A 444 -34.65 3.04 15.29
N LEU A 445 -35.83 2.48 15.68
CA LEU A 445 -36.05 1.96 17.03
C LEU A 445 -35.18 0.73 17.31
N ASP A 446 -34.99 -0.17 16.35
CA ASP A 446 -34.07 -1.30 16.48
C ASP A 446 -32.63 -0.83 16.73
N ASN A 447 -32.16 0.18 15.97
CA ASN A 447 -30.85 0.77 16.19
C ASN A 447 -30.71 1.41 17.58
N ALA A 448 -31.75 2.11 18.06
CA ALA A 448 -31.73 2.68 19.40
C ALA A 448 -31.70 1.58 20.48
N GLN A 449 -32.45 0.50 20.29
CA GLN A 449 -32.49 -0.65 21.21
C GLN A 449 -31.14 -1.37 21.25
N ASP A 450 -30.48 -1.57 20.11
CA ASP A 450 -29.13 -2.17 20.02
C ASP A 450 -28.09 -1.37 20.79
N GLU A 451 -28.24 -0.06 20.87
CA GLU A 451 -27.31 0.79 21.62
C GLU A 451 -27.57 0.73 23.14
N TRP A 452 -28.81 0.87 23.60
CA TRP A 452 -29.06 0.92 25.05
C TRP A 452 -28.96 -0.45 25.74
N VAL A 453 -29.17 -1.55 25.03
CA VAL A 453 -29.09 -2.91 25.60
C VAL A 453 -27.69 -3.20 26.20
N ASN A 454 -26.69 -2.47 25.77
CA ASN A 454 -25.32 -2.58 26.32
C ASN A 454 -25.19 -2.01 27.74
N PHE A 455 -26.13 -1.11 28.18
CA PHE A 455 -26.11 -0.43 29.47
C PHE A 455 -27.41 -0.66 30.21
N PRO A 456 -27.42 -1.48 31.28
CA PRO A 456 -28.66 -1.82 32.00
C PRO A 456 -29.44 -0.61 32.50
N ASP A 457 -28.76 0.45 32.90
CA ASP A 457 -29.38 1.67 33.38
C ASP A 457 -30.06 2.48 32.24
N LEU A 458 -29.46 2.54 31.07
CA LEU A 458 -30.06 3.13 29.87
C LEU A 458 -31.22 2.29 29.38
N ALA A 459 -31.06 0.96 29.35
CA ALA A 459 -32.14 0.06 28.99
C ALA A 459 -33.36 0.27 29.92
N ALA A 460 -33.16 0.33 31.25
CA ALA A 460 -34.23 0.60 32.21
C ALA A 460 -34.89 1.98 31.99
N LYS A 461 -34.07 3.02 31.72
CA LYS A 461 -34.55 4.39 31.44
C LYS A 461 -35.50 4.41 30.25
N TYR A 462 -35.04 3.89 29.09
CA TYR A 462 -35.82 3.98 27.84
C TYR A 462 -36.94 2.98 27.74
N HIS A 463 -36.87 1.81 28.40
CA HIS A 463 -37.99 0.90 28.51
C HIS A 463 -39.11 1.45 29.40
N ALA A 464 -38.80 2.30 30.38
CA ALA A 464 -39.80 2.95 31.22
C ALA A 464 -40.39 4.23 30.60
N ASP A 465 -39.81 4.71 29.51
CA ASP A 465 -40.27 5.94 28.84
C ASP A 465 -41.57 5.67 28.06
N TYR A 466 -42.62 6.40 28.40
CA TYR A 466 -43.93 6.24 27.78
C TYR A 466 -43.96 6.56 26.30
N GLU A 467 -43.20 7.57 25.87
CA GLU A 467 -43.13 7.95 24.45
C GLU A 467 -42.43 6.86 23.64
N VAL A 468 -41.35 6.30 24.16
CA VAL A 468 -40.61 5.20 23.51
C VAL A 468 -41.51 3.96 23.40
N GLN A 469 -42.23 3.62 24.46
CA GLN A 469 -43.21 2.52 24.42
C GLN A 469 -44.28 2.73 23.35
N ALA A 470 -44.81 3.96 23.25
CA ALA A 470 -45.80 4.29 22.21
C ALA A 470 -45.26 4.17 20.78
N LEU A 471 -43.98 4.49 20.56
CA LEU A 471 -43.34 4.32 19.25
C LEU A 471 -43.18 2.82 18.87
N PHE A 472 -42.80 1.97 19.82
CA PHE A 472 -42.77 0.51 19.62
C PHE A 472 -44.13 -0.09 19.35
N ALA A 473 -45.15 0.31 20.08
CA ALA A 473 -46.53 -0.18 19.89
C ALA A 473 -47.07 0.11 18.47
N LEU A 474 -46.71 1.26 17.90
CA LEU A 474 -47.07 1.59 16.51
C LEU A 474 -46.42 0.65 15.49
N CYS A 475 -45.19 0.17 15.73
CA CYS A 475 -44.57 -0.81 14.87
C CYS A 475 -45.23 -2.19 14.95
N GLU A 476 -45.57 -2.65 16.19
CA GLU A 476 -46.24 -3.93 16.42
C GLU A 476 -47.64 -3.96 15.78
N GLU A 477 -48.38 -2.87 15.86
CA GLU A 477 -49.69 -2.75 15.22
C GLU A 477 -49.58 -2.84 13.69
N ALA A 478 -48.54 -2.23 13.10
CA ALA A 478 -48.32 -2.26 11.67
C ALA A 478 -47.96 -3.66 11.15
N GLU A 479 -47.11 -4.40 11.85
CA GLU A 479 -46.75 -5.78 11.53
C GLU A 479 -47.97 -6.72 11.60
N SER A 480 -48.82 -6.53 12.58
CA SER A 480 -50.03 -7.33 12.73
C SER A 480 -51.06 -7.13 11.61
N VAL A 481 -51.07 -5.99 10.94
CA VAL A 481 -51.94 -5.71 9.80
C VAL A 481 -51.40 -6.33 8.51
N GLU A 482 -50.07 -6.42 8.34
CA GLU A 482 -49.45 -7.07 7.15
C GLU A 482 -49.57 -8.61 7.19
N GLU A 483 -49.66 -9.25 8.36
CA GLU A 483 -49.86 -10.70 8.46
C GLU A 483 -51.31 -11.13 8.10
N PHE A 484 -52.24 -10.22 8.05
CA PHE A 484 -53.66 -10.49 7.73
C PHE A 484 -54.10 -10.00 6.34
N ALA A 485 -53.16 -9.42 5.54
CA ALA A 485 -53.41 -8.95 4.18
C ALA A 485 -52.74 -9.86 3.15
#